data_376c5ab69628be32cce25f95af412aae
#
_entry.id   376c5ab69628be32cce25f95af412aae
#
_cell.length_a   1.000
_cell.length_b   1.000
_cell.length_c   1.000
_cell.angle_alpha   90.00
_cell.angle_beta   90.00
_cell.angle_gamma   90.00
#
_symmetry.space_group_name_H-M   'P 1'
#
loop_
_entity.id
_entity.type
_entity.pdbx_description
1 polymer ?
#
loop_
_entity_poly.entity_id
_entity_poly.type
_entity_poly.pdbx_seq_one_letter_code
_entity_poly.pdbx_strand_id
1 'polypeptide(L)'
;FVDYAPHMDITFYTEDNSYTVNHINRMRMDGSYSDYCPDALVLYTDKFGASTMTDSTGGQEVVIRVKKGKVRGGDVLEGTVERLAEPGKGNTGIEDGCVVLSGCNFYKDMLRGLKPGQTVYFSFEYAQERWNNVKFAMGGVQMLIIDGWINSGLSGSSDTGGYSSLSPMTAVGVKKDGMVIMLTVDGRQPGYSKGITVYQLAQ
;
A
#
# COMPACT_ATOMS: atom_id res chain seq x y z
N PHE A 1 3.66 -18.52 4.33
CA PHE A 1 2.70 -18.51 5.45
C PHE A 1 1.56 -17.54 5.14
N VAL A 2 0.42 -17.74 5.78
CA VAL A 2 -0.73 -16.85 5.68
C VAL A 2 -0.97 -16.27 7.07
N ASP A 3 -1.01 -14.94 7.16
CA ASP A 3 -1.16 -14.23 8.44
C ASP A 3 -1.73 -12.83 8.18
N TYR A 4 -2.20 -12.18 9.24
CA TYR A 4 -2.49 -10.76 9.16
C TYR A 4 -1.20 -9.99 8.88
N ALA A 5 -1.17 -9.27 7.77
CA ALA A 5 0.00 -8.46 7.42
C ALA A 5 0.25 -7.44 8.53
N PRO A 6 1.43 -7.39 9.13
CA PRO A 6 1.80 -6.33 10.04
C PRO A 6 1.84 -5.02 9.27
N HIS A 7 1.62 -3.93 9.98
CA HIS A 7 1.91 -2.61 9.44
C HIS A 7 3.40 -2.53 9.10
N MET A 8 3.73 -2.00 7.93
CA MET A 8 5.11 -1.66 7.61
C MET A 8 5.34 -0.20 7.97
N ASP A 9 6.22 0.03 8.92
CA ASP A 9 6.67 1.37 9.28
C ASP A 9 7.68 1.84 8.25
N ILE A 10 7.42 3.00 7.65
CA ILE A 10 8.30 3.63 6.69
C ILE A 10 8.73 4.97 7.27
N THR A 11 10.03 5.15 7.43
CA THR A 11 10.59 6.41 7.92
C THR A 11 11.47 7.04 6.86
N PHE A 12 11.21 8.29 6.57
CA PHE A 12 12.01 9.15 5.71
C PHE A 12 12.98 9.97 6.55
N TYR A 13 14.24 9.97 6.19
CA TYR A 13 15.31 10.67 6.89
C TYR A 13 15.96 11.72 6.00
N THR A 14 16.17 12.88 6.56
CA THR A 14 17.09 13.90 6.08
C THR A 14 18.32 13.91 7.00
N GLU A 15 19.29 14.78 6.76
CA GLU A 15 20.49 14.93 7.62
C GLU A 15 20.09 15.26 9.08
N ASP A 16 19.07 16.08 9.28
CA ASP A 16 18.71 16.63 10.59
C ASP A 16 17.43 16.06 11.19
N ASN A 17 16.57 15.42 10.40
CA ASN A 17 15.21 15.05 10.83
C ASN A 17 14.76 13.71 10.27
N SER A 18 13.74 13.15 10.93
CA SER A 18 13.02 11.97 10.44
C SER A 18 11.51 12.21 10.42
N TYR A 19 10.82 11.58 9.48
CA TYR A 19 9.39 11.74 9.25
C TYR A 19 8.75 10.40 8.93
N THR A 20 7.59 10.13 9.51
CA THR A 20 6.81 8.94 9.15
C THR A 20 6.20 9.10 7.76
N VAL A 21 6.43 8.12 6.89
CA VAL A 21 5.72 8.01 5.61
C VAL A 21 4.45 7.21 5.86
N ASN A 22 3.30 7.85 5.70
CA ASN A 22 2.01 7.27 6.08
C ASN A 22 1.55 6.17 5.13
N HIS A 23 1.89 6.29 3.84
CA HIS A 23 1.42 5.37 2.82
C HIS A 23 2.48 5.14 1.73
N ILE A 24 2.41 3.97 1.10
CA ILE A 24 3.18 3.63 -0.09
C ILE A 24 2.24 3.20 -1.21
N ASN A 25 2.47 3.70 -2.41
CA ASN A 25 1.71 3.34 -3.61
C ASN A 25 0.20 3.37 -3.39
N ARG A 26 -0.27 4.40 -2.71
CA ARG A 26 -1.69 4.65 -2.46
C ARG A 26 -2.03 6.02 -3.02
N MET A 27 -3.18 6.15 -3.68
CA MET A 27 -3.65 7.47 -4.09
C MET A 27 -3.70 8.38 -2.87
N ARG A 28 -3.03 9.53 -2.98
CA ARG A 28 -3.25 10.61 -2.05
C ARG A 28 -4.69 11.08 -2.29
N MET A 29 -5.56 10.76 -1.34
CA MET A 29 -6.96 11.19 -1.39
C MET A 29 -7.03 12.67 -1.05
N ASP A 30 -6.72 13.50 -1.99
CA ASP A 30 -7.09 14.89 -2.00
C ASP A 30 -8.57 14.94 -2.36
N GLY A 31 -9.31 14.94 -1.32
CA GLY A 31 -10.73 15.12 -1.21
C GLY A 31 -11.57 15.28 -2.46
N SER A 32 -12.00 14.18 -3.05
CA SER A 32 -13.19 14.23 -3.91
C SER A 32 -14.47 14.59 -3.12
N TYR A 33 -14.33 14.91 -1.84
CA TYR A 33 -15.44 15.33 -0.96
C TYR A 33 -15.23 16.67 -0.24
N SER A 34 -14.04 17.26 -0.33
CA SER A 34 -13.76 18.61 0.14
C SER A 34 -12.35 19.00 -0.31
N ASP A 35 -12.04 20.27 -0.40
CA ASP A 35 -10.73 20.86 -0.69
C ASP A 35 -9.63 20.51 0.36
N TYR A 36 -9.74 19.32 0.96
CA TYR A 36 -8.93 18.87 2.07
C TYR A 36 -7.81 17.93 1.61
N CYS A 37 -6.59 18.42 1.65
CA CYS A 37 -5.40 17.60 1.52
C CYS A 37 -5.04 17.03 2.90
N PRO A 38 -5.12 15.73 3.14
CA PRO A 38 -4.82 15.15 4.45
C PRO A 38 -3.36 15.37 4.82
N ASP A 39 -3.08 15.48 6.13
CA ASP A 39 -1.73 15.46 6.67
C ASP A 39 -1.12 14.08 6.47
N ALA A 40 -0.65 13.82 5.27
CA ALA A 40 -0.05 12.55 4.89
C ALA A 40 1.17 12.75 4.01
N LEU A 41 2.18 11.93 4.26
CA LEU A 41 3.34 11.75 3.43
C LEU A 41 3.23 10.42 2.70
N VAL A 42 3.25 10.42 1.38
CA VAL A 42 3.07 9.24 0.53
C VAL A 42 4.29 9.01 -0.34
N LEU A 43 4.80 7.80 -0.32
CA LEU A 43 5.90 7.36 -1.19
C LEU A 43 5.32 6.63 -2.41
N TYR A 44 5.67 7.08 -3.61
CA TYR A 44 5.31 6.46 -4.87
C TYR A 44 6.52 5.81 -5.53
N THR A 45 6.34 4.61 -6.05
CA THR A 45 7.34 3.86 -6.80
C THR A 45 6.81 3.50 -8.18
N ASP A 46 7.65 2.93 -9.05
CA ASP A 46 7.29 2.38 -10.36
C ASP A 46 6.13 1.36 -10.31
N LYS A 47 5.86 0.77 -9.14
CA LYS A 47 4.75 -0.19 -8.93
C LYS A 47 3.38 0.49 -8.84
N PHE A 48 3.34 1.79 -8.62
CA PHE A 48 2.08 2.54 -8.61
C PHE A 48 1.59 2.85 -10.03
N GLY A 49 2.50 3.19 -10.92
CA GLY A 49 2.20 3.57 -12.29
C GLY A 49 3.22 4.57 -12.85
N ALA A 50 2.90 5.18 -13.97
CA ALA A 50 3.78 6.13 -14.64
C ALA A 50 3.86 7.52 -13.97
N SER A 51 2.91 7.82 -13.09
CA SER A 51 2.85 9.10 -12.35
C SER A 51 2.14 8.94 -11.01
N THR A 52 2.23 9.95 -10.14
CA THR A 52 1.60 9.97 -8.82
C THR A 52 0.08 10.08 -8.86
N MET A 53 -0.51 10.46 -10.01
CA MET A 53 -1.94 10.71 -10.20
C MET A 53 -2.56 11.67 -9.17
N THR A 54 -1.74 12.49 -8.52
CA THR A 54 -2.20 13.51 -7.59
C THR A 54 -2.75 14.71 -8.36
N ASP A 55 -3.63 15.45 -7.72
CA ASP A 55 -4.14 16.69 -8.29
C ASP A 55 -3.26 17.90 -7.91
N SER A 56 -3.70 19.08 -8.34
CA SER A 56 -3.02 20.35 -8.09
C SER A 56 -3.34 21.00 -6.73
N THR A 57 -4.12 20.35 -5.87
CA THR A 57 -4.56 20.93 -4.60
C THR A 57 -3.45 20.94 -3.55
N GLY A 58 -2.66 21.98 -3.54
CA GLY A 58 -1.87 22.41 -2.38
C GLY A 58 -0.69 21.55 -1.94
N GLY A 59 -0.42 20.41 -2.57
CA GLY A 59 0.69 19.51 -2.21
C GLY A 59 2.04 19.95 -2.77
N GLN A 60 3.09 19.27 -2.31
CA GLN A 60 4.43 19.30 -2.87
C GLN A 60 4.91 17.90 -3.17
N GLU A 61 5.60 17.73 -4.29
CA GLU A 61 6.19 16.46 -4.69
C GLU A 61 7.68 16.63 -4.95
N VAL A 62 8.44 15.59 -4.61
CA VAL A 62 9.89 15.56 -4.75
C VAL A 62 10.29 14.25 -5.41
N VAL A 63 11.01 14.35 -6.52
CA VAL A 63 11.58 13.20 -7.23
C VAL A 63 12.94 12.89 -6.60
N ILE A 64 13.12 11.64 -6.21
CA ILE A 64 14.32 11.15 -5.54
C ILE A 64 14.91 10.02 -6.39
N ARG A 65 16.12 10.21 -6.87
CA ARG A 65 16.90 9.19 -7.60
C ARG A 65 17.47 8.18 -6.62
N VAL A 66 17.07 6.92 -6.76
CA VAL A 66 17.59 5.82 -5.93
C VAL A 66 19.05 5.55 -6.28
N LYS A 67 19.90 5.52 -5.29
CA LYS A 67 21.34 5.21 -5.39
C LYS A 67 21.64 3.80 -4.90
N LYS A 68 21.01 3.39 -3.81
CA LYS A 68 21.27 2.10 -3.17
C LYS A 68 20.03 1.61 -2.42
N GLY A 69 19.92 0.30 -2.23
CA GLY A 69 18.80 -0.32 -1.50
C GLY A 69 17.57 -0.52 -2.38
N LYS A 70 16.54 -1.05 -1.76
CA LYS A 70 15.25 -1.35 -2.41
C LYS A 70 14.10 -0.96 -1.49
N VAL A 71 12.95 -0.72 -2.07
CA VAL A 71 11.69 -0.59 -1.34
C VAL A 71 11.24 -1.97 -0.89
N ARG A 72 11.72 -2.41 0.25
CA ARG A 72 11.46 -3.74 0.82
C ARG A 72 11.63 -3.70 2.34
N GLY A 73 10.78 -4.45 3.07
CA GLY A 73 10.93 -4.60 4.52
C GLY A 73 12.33 -5.10 4.91
N GLY A 74 12.91 -4.50 5.92
CA GLY A 74 14.27 -4.75 6.40
C GLY A 74 15.38 -4.05 5.61
N ASP A 75 15.07 -3.34 4.52
CA ASP A 75 16.06 -2.60 3.73
C ASP A 75 16.08 -1.10 4.11
N VAL A 76 17.21 -0.48 3.81
CA VAL A 76 17.35 0.98 3.79
C VAL A 76 17.61 1.39 2.34
N LEU A 77 16.80 2.33 1.85
CA LEU A 77 16.98 2.94 0.55
C LEU A 77 17.70 4.28 0.73
N GLU A 78 18.79 4.45 0.01
CA GLU A 78 19.49 5.72 -0.12
C GLU A 78 19.15 6.34 -1.47
N GLY A 79 18.82 7.62 -1.45
CA GLY A 79 18.53 8.38 -2.65
C GLY A 79 19.09 9.80 -2.61
N THR A 80 19.05 10.42 -3.76
CA THR A 80 19.40 11.85 -3.91
C THR A 80 18.20 12.59 -4.45
N VAL A 81 17.85 13.70 -3.84
CA VAL A 81 16.83 14.61 -4.35
C VAL A 81 17.23 15.06 -5.74
N GLU A 82 16.47 14.68 -6.74
CA GLU A 82 16.74 15.04 -8.13
C GLU A 82 16.11 16.40 -8.49
N ARG A 83 14.85 16.55 -8.15
CA ARG A 83 14.12 17.81 -8.37
C ARG A 83 12.88 17.89 -7.48
N LEU A 84 12.45 19.08 -7.23
CA LEU A 84 11.12 19.36 -6.71
C LEU A 84 10.17 19.58 -7.89
N ALA A 85 8.96 19.03 -7.80
CA ALA A 85 7.91 19.38 -8.75
C ALA A 85 7.48 20.84 -8.59
N GLU A 86 6.93 21.43 -9.64
CA GLU A 86 6.36 22.78 -9.56
C GLU A 86 5.28 22.82 -8.48
N PRO A 87 5.31 23.82 -7.58
CA PRO A 87 4.35 23.92 -6.50
C PRO A 87 2.89 23.88 -7.00
N GLY A 88 2.06 23.03 -6.39
CA GLY A 88 0.65 22.93 -6.72
C GLY A 88 0.34 22.27 -8.07
N LYS A 89 1.29 21.63 -8.75
CA LYS A 89 1.03 21.03 -10.05
C LYS A 89 0.58 19.56 -9.95
N GLY A 90 1.05 18.82 -8.94
CA GLY A 90 0.73 17.39 -8.80
C GLY A 90 1.12 16.53 -10.00
N ASN A 91 0.61 15.30 -10.02
CA ASN A 91 0.75 14.34 -11.12
C ASN A 91 2.19 14.19 -11.65
N THR A 92 3.16 14.13 -10.75
CA THR A 92 4.57 14.00 -11.10
C THR A 92 4.86 12.63 -11.72
N GLY A 93 5.59 12.61 -12.85
CA GLY A 93 6.04 11.38 -13.48
C GLY A 93 6.99 10.60 -12.58
N ILE A 94 6.84 9.28 -12.55
CA ILE A 94 7.71 8.35 -11.82
C ILE A 94 8.67 7.74 -12.84
N GLU A 95 9.89 8.25 -12.88
CA GLU A 95 10.93 7.83 -13.79
C GLU A 95 11.63 6.55 -13.30
N ASP A 96 12.20 5.78 -14.23
CA ASP A 96 12.98 4.58 -13.89
C ASP A 96 14.10 4.90 -12.91
N GLY A 97 14.19 4.09 -11.86
CA GLY A 97 15.17 4.27 -10.79
C GLY A 97 14.88 5.47 -9.87
N CYS A 98 13.67 6.04 -9.95
CA CYS A 98 13.21 7.09 -9.05
C CYS A 98 12.07 6.61 -8.17
N VAL A 99 11.90 7.31 -7.06
CA VAL A 99 10.69 7.33 -6.25
C VAL A 99 10.22 8.77 -6.12
N VAL A 100 8.93 8.97 -5.87
CA VAL A 100 8.37 10.30 -5.64
C VAL A 100 7.76 10.36 -4.25
N LEU A 101 8.18 11.36 -3.48
CA LEU A 101 7.61 11.65 -2.16
C LEU A 101 6.63 12.81 -2.31
N SER A 102 5.39 12.61 -1.88
CA SER A 102 4.29 13.57 -2.01
C SER A 102 3.68 13.89 -0.66
N GLY A 103 3.50 15.16 -0.35
CA GLY A 103 2.95 15.59 0.93
C GLY A 103 2.17 16.89 0.86
N CYS A 104 1.23 17.04 1.80
CA CYS A 104 0.41 18.24 1.97
C CYS A 104 0.61 18.85 3.34
N ASN A 105 0.05 20.03 3.54
CA ASN A 105 0.07 20.78 4.81
C ASN A 105 1.49 20.85 5.41
N PHE A 106 1.69 20.31 6.59
CA PHE A 106 3.01 20.28 7.25
C PHE A 106 4.09 19.64 6.36
N TYR A 107 3.79 18.53 5.71
CA TYR A 107 4.74 17.82 4.84
C TYR A 107 5.08 18.61 3.57
N LYS A 108 4.18 19.44 3.08
CA LYS A 108 4.44 20.33 1.94
C LYS A 108 5.62 21.26 2.21
N ASP A 109 5.62 21.91 3.37
CA ASP A 109 6.66 22.87 3.71
C ASP A 109 7.99 22.16 3.99
N MET A 110 7.96 21.01 4.63
CA MET A 110 9.13 20.12 4.80
C MET A 110 9.73 19.75 3.44
N LEU A 111 8.91 19.27 2.50
CA LEU A 111 9.37 18.85 1.16
C LEU A 111 9.95 20.04 0.36
N ARG A 112 9.40 21.23 0.52
CA ARG A 112 9.92 22.47 -0.10
C ARG A 112 11.30 22.86 0.43
N GLY A 113 11.63 22.46 1.64
CA GLY A 113 12.93 22.70 2.26
C GLY A 113 14.04 21.81 1.68
N LEU A 114 13.71 20.74 0.98
CA LEU A 114 14.69 19.85 0.36
C LEU A 114 15.36 20.54 -0.84
N LYS A 115 16.62 20.16 -1.11
CA LYS A 115 17.42 20.75 -2.19
C LYS A 115 17.85 19.68 -3.17
N PRO A 116 17.83 19.95 -4.49
CA PRO A 116 18.47 19.06 -5.47
C PRO A 116 19.91 18.76 -5.08
N GLY A 117 20.29 17.48 -5.18
CA GLY A 117 21.60 16.99 -4.76
C GLY A 117 21.66 16.51 -3.30
N GLN A 118 20.68 16.82 -2.48
CA GLN A 118 20.64 16.38 -1.07
C GLN A 118 20.45 14.87 -0.98
N THR A 119 21.25 14.21 -0.13
CA THR A 119 21.10 12.80 0.18
C THR A 119 19.98 12.60 1.19
N VAL A 120 19.16 11.58 0.96
CA VAL A 120 18.04 11.20 1.81
C VAL A 120 17.96 9.70 1.96
N TYR A 121 17.29 9.22 3.00
CA TYR A 121 17.16 7.78 3.28
C TYR A 121 15.72 7.41 3.61
N PHE A 122 15.39 6.14 3.37
CA PHE A 122 14.13 5.54 3.82
C PHE A 122 14.45 4.22 4.51
N SER A 123 13.90 3.98 5.68
CA SER A 123 13.87 2.65 6.28
C SER A 123 12.48 2.05 6.11
N PHE A 124 12.44 0.72 5.94
CA PHE A 124 11.22 -0.05 5.78
C PHE A 124 11.24 -1.18 6.82
N GLU A 125 10.41 -1.10 7.83
CA GLU A 125 10.45 -2.03 8.94
C GLU A 125 9.08 -2.66 9.19
N TYR A 126 9.05 -4.00 9.32
CA TYR A 126 7.88 -4.70 9.80
C TYR A 126 8.03 -4.99 11.30
N ALA A 127 6.97 -4.82 12.06
CA ALA A 127 6.93 -5.15 13.48
C ALA A 127 7.31 -6.63 13.77
N GLN A 128 7.18 -7.49 12.79
CA GLN A 128 7.58 -8.90 12.86
C GLN A 128 8.64 -9.20 11.80
N GLU A 129 9.84 -9.51 12.22
CA GLU A 129 11.02 -9.73 11.36
C GLU A 129 10.80 -10.76 10.24
N ARG A 130 9.96 -11.78 10.47
CA ARG A 130 9.65 -12.80 9.46
C ARG A 130 9.11 -12.24 8.14
N TRP A 131 8.46 -11.07 8.19
CA TRP A 131 7.95 -10.40 7.01
C TRP A 131 9.02 -9.76 6.13
N ASN A 132 10.18 -9.42 6.68
CA ASN A 132 11.29 -8.85 5.93
C ASN A 132 11.86 -9.79 4.86
N ASN A 133 11.62 -11.11 4.99
CA ASN A 133 12.10 -12.14 4.07
C ASN A 133 11.04 -12.60 3.05
N VAL A 134 9.85 -12.00 3.05
CA VAL A 134 8.80 -12.35 2.12
C VAL A 134 9.11 -11.83 0.73
N LYS A 135 9.13 -12.74 -0.27
CA LYS A 135 9.37 -12.37 -1.67
C LYS A 135 8.14 -11.81 -2.36
N PHE A 136 6.98 -12.37 -2.04
CA PHE A 136 5.69 -11.99 -2.60
C PHE A 136 4.67 -11.90 -1.47
N ALA A 137 3.87 -10.85 -1.47
CA ALA A 137 2.77 -10.66 -0.56
C ALA A 137 1.52 -10.27 -1.35
N MET A 138 0.38 -10.79 -0.94
CA MET A 138 -0.91 -10.44 -1.51
C MET A 138 -1.87 -10.12 -0.37
N GLY A 139 -2.52 -8.98 -0.47
CA GLY A 139 -3.53 -8.58 0.48
C GLY A 139 -4.87 -9.26 0.21
N GLY A 140 -5.60 -9.57 1.28
CA GLY A 140 -6.97 -10.05 1.26
C GLY A 140 -7.81 -9.32 2.30
N VAL A 141 -9.12 -9.35 2.12
CA VAL A 141 -10.06 -8.67 3.02
C VAL A 141 -10.28 -9.50 4.29
N GLN A 142 -10.32 -10.84 4.16
CA GLN A 142 -10.71 -11.73 5.23
C GLN A 142 -9.88 -13.01 5.22
N MET A 143 -9.42 -13.42 6.40
CA MET A 143 -8.85 -14.75 6.64
C MET A 143 -9.97 -15.77 6.70
N LEU A 144 -9.97 -16.73 5.77
CA LEU A 144 -10.98 -17.79 5.70
C LEU A 144 -10.62 -18.98 6.58
N ILE A 145 -9.37 -19.42 6.50
CA ILE A 145 -8.83 -20.58 7.20
C ILE A 145 -7.57 -20.17 7.96
N ILE A 146 -7.50 -20.50 9.22
CA ILE A 146 -6.35 -20.26 10.11
C ILE A 146 -5.93 -21.62 10.69
N ASP A 147 -4.68 -22.01 10.48
CA ASP A 147 -4.11 -23.28 10.97
C ASP A 147 -4.92 -24.53 10.59
N GLY A 148 -5.57 -24.49 9.43
CA GLY A 148 -6.40 -25.58 8.91
C GLY A 148 -7.83 -25.61 9.40
N TRP A 149 -8.25 -24.61 10.20
CA TRP A 149 -9.62 -24.47 10.69
C TRP A 149 -10.31 -23.26 10.10
N ILE A 150 -11.61 -23.40 9.84
CA ILE A 150 -12.43 -22.26 9.42
C ILE A 150 -12.36 -21.18 10.51
N ASN A 151 -12.05 -19.95 10.10
CA ASN A 151 -11.98 -18.82 11.00
C ASN A 151 -13.34 -18.61 11.71
N SER A 152 -13.35 -18.73 13.03
CA SER A 152 -14.55 -18.59 13.85
C SER A 152 -15.23 -17.22 13.73
N GLY A 153 -14.50 -16.19 13.36
CA GLY A 153 -15.05 -14.86 13.06
C GLY A 153 -16.01 -14.82 11.87
N LEU A 154 -16.02 -15.87 11.03
CA LEU A 154 -16.95 -15.97 9.89
C LEU A 154 -18.34 -16.50 10.29
N SER A 155 -18.46 -17.20 11.41
CA SER A 155 -19.70 -17.85 11.88
C SER A 155 -20.71 -16.89 12.54
N GLY A 156 -20.28 -15.68 12.91
CA GLY A 156 -21.11 -14.69 13.61
C GLY A 156 -21.78 -13.65 12.71
N SER A 157 -21.58 -13.70 11.41
CA SER A 157 -21.97 -12.63 10.49
C SER A 157 -23.37 -12.83 9.86
N SER A 158 -24.32 -13.38 10.62
CA SER A 158 -25.66 -13.64 10.06
C SER A 158 -26.49 -12.40 9.75
N ASP A 159 -26.15 -11.19 10.25
CA ASP A 159 -27.08 -10.06 10.10
C ASP A 159 -26.49 -8.65 9.84
N THR A 160 -25.17 -8.44 9.84
CA THR A 160 -24.67 -7.07 9.68
C THR A 160 -23.41 -6.95 8.82
N GLY A 161 -23.60 -6.92 7.53
CA GLY A 161 -22.52 -6.52 6.60
C GLY A 161 -22.05 -7.67 5.69
N GLY A 162 -21.76 -7.36 4.48
CA GLY A 162 -21.22 -8.03 3.30
C GLY A 162 -20.83 -9.52 3.26
N TYR A 163 -20.75 -10.20 4.40
CA TYR A 163 -20.30 -11.61 4.48
C TYR A 163 -21.42 -12.63 4.29
N SER A 164 -22.69 -12.24 4.51
CA SER A 164 -23.87 -13.11 4.32
C SER A 164 -24.44 -13.04 2.91
N SER A 165 -24.06 -12.05 2.11
CA SER A 165 -24.56 -11.89 0.75
C SER A 165 -23.87 -12.82 -0.24
N LEU A 166 -24.64 -13.42 -1.14
CA LEU A 166 -24.11 -14.19 -2.27
C LEU A 166 -23.37 -13.25 -3.23
N SER A 167 -22.10 -13.51 -3.47
CA SER A 167 -21.25 -12.69 -4.31
C SER A 167 -20.26 -13.51 -5.11
N PRO A 168 -19.76 -13.00 -6.25
CA PRO A 168 -18.56 -13.56 -6.87
C PRO A 168 -17.40 -13.35 -5.92
N MET A 169 -16.51 -14.33 -5.80
CA MET A 169 -15.40 -14.29 -4.86
C MET A 169 -14.13 -14.89 -5.43
N THR A 170 -13.01 -14.38 -4.97
CA THR A 170 -11.68 -14.96 -5.23
C THR A 170 -11.00 -15.21 -3.90
N ALA A 171 -10.42 -16.40 -3.73
CA ALA A 171 -9.61 -16.76 -2.59
C ALA A 171 -8.24 -17.29 -3.03
N VAL A 172 -7.25 -17.07 -2.18
CA VAL A 172 -5.93 -17.68 -2.32
C VAL A 172 -5.55 -18.31 -1.00
N GLY A 173 -5.01 -19.52 -1.07
CA GLY A 173 -4.55 -20.26 0.10
C GLY A 173 -3.26 -21.00 -0.16
N VAL A 174 -2.63 -21.45 0.91
CA VAL A 174 -1.42 -22.27 0.87
C VAL A 174 -1.65 -23.52 1.70
N LYS A 175 -1.44 -24.70 1.09
CA LYS A 175 -1.47 -25.98 1.78
C LYS A 175 -0.22 -26.19 2.63
N LYS A 176 -0.29 -27.20 3.53
CA LYS A 176 0.85 -27.58 4.38
C LYS A 176 2.09 -28.01 3.57
N ASP A 177 1.90 -28.56 2.38
CA ASP A 177 2.97 -28.96 1.45
C ASP A 177 3.55 -27.79 0.62
N GLY A 178 3.06 -26.56 0.84
CA GLY A 178 3.49 -25.36 0.13
C GLY A 178 2.75 -25.08 -1.18
N MET A 179 1.82 -25.96 -1.59
CA MET A 179 1.01 -25.76 -2.81
C MET A 179 0.11 -24.54 -2.63
N VAL A 180 0.15 -23.63 -3.59
CA VAL A 180 -0.74 -22.47 -3.65
C VAL A 180 -2.04 -22.88 -4.34
N ILE A 181 -3.16 -22.55 -3.71
CA ILE A 181 -4.50 -22.72 -4.27
C ILE A 181 -5.05 -21.33 -4.63
N MET A 182 -5.59 -21.22 -5.82
CA MET A 182 -6.39 -20.07 -6.24
C MET A 182 -7.79 -20.56 -6.58
N LEU A 183 -8.79 -19.96 -5.99
CA LEU A 183 -10.19 -20.29 -6.18
C LEU A 183 -10.94 -19.05 -6.63
N THR A 184 -11.72 -19.19 -7.70
CA THR A 184 -12.65 -18.16 -8.15
C THR A 184 -14.06 -18.72 -8.22
N VAL A 185 -15.03 -17.94 -7.82
CA VAL A 185 -16.46 -18.27 -7.87
C VAL A 185 -17.19 -17.16 -8.60
N ASP A 186 -17.88 -17.53 -9.67
CA ASP A 186 -18.77 -16.60 -10.38
C ASP A 186 -19.99 -16.23 -9.52
N GLY A 187 -20.54 -15.06 -9.74
CA GLY A 187 -21.73 -14.64 -9.02
C GLY A 187 -22.40 -13.43 -9.66
N ARG A 188 -23.58 -13.05 -9.13
CA ARG A 188 -24.39 -11.92 -9.63
C ARG A 188 -24.76 -12.05 -11.11
N GLN A 189 -24.82 -13.28 -11.63
CA GLN A 189 -25.19 -13.56 -13.02
C GLN A 189 -26.53 -14.32 -13.05
N PRO A 190 -27.65 -13.64 -13.35
CA PRO A 190 -28.97 -14.26 -13.39
C PRO A 190 -29.02 -15.46 -14.36
N GLY A 191 -29.54 -16.60 -13.87
CA GLY A 191 -29.62 -17.84 -14.65
C GLY A 191 -28.34 -18.67 -14.75
N TYR A 192 -27.20 -18.14 -14.29
CA TYR A 192 -25.90 -18.84 -14.29
C TYR A 192 -25.36 -19.07 -12.88
N SER A 193 -25.00 -18.02 -12.16
CA SER A 193 -24.49 -18.14 -10.80
C SER A 193 -24.94 -16.98 -9.91
N LYS A 194 -25.45 -17.32 -8.73
CA LYS A 194 -25.77 -16.33 -7.69
C LYS A 194 -24.53 -15.93 -6.89
N GLY A 195 -23.46 -16.74 -6.92
CA GLY A 195 -22.30 -16.61 -6.04
C GLY A 195 -22.46 -17.42 -4.76
N ILE A 196 -21.53 -17.23 -3.83
CA ILE A 196 -21.51 -17.87 -2.52
C ILE A 196 -21.31 -16.85 -1.40
N THR A 197 -21.55 -17.27 -0.16
CA THR A 197 -21.18 -16.47 1.02
C THR A 197 -19.71 -16.67 1.37
N VAL A 198 -19.13 -15.77 2.16
CA VAL A 198 -17.74 -15.92 2.64
C VAL A 198 -17.56 -17.20 3.46
N TYR A 199 -18.56 -17.58 4.26
CA TYR A 199 -18.53 -18.83 5.03
C TYR A 199 -18.52 -20.07 4.13
N GLN A 200 -19.36 -20.09 3.08
CA GLN A 200 -19.34 -21.18 2.09
C GLN A 200 -18.02 -21.27 1.32
N LEU A 201 -17.35 -20.14 1.09
CA LEU A 201 -16.03 -20.13 0.47
C LEU A 201 -14.96 -20.77 1.36
N ALA A 202 -15.14 -20.70 2.68
CA ALA A 202 -14.24 -21.29 3.65
C ALA A 202 -14.43 -22.80 3.88
N GLN A 203 -15.59 -23.37 3.50
CA GLN A 203 -15.90 -24.81 3.56
C GLN A 203 -15.30 -25.58 2.40
#